data_1621edb4224142b52424694307cf473e
#
_entry.id   1621edb4224142b52424694307cf473e
#
_cell.length_a   1.000
_cell.length_b   1.000
_cell.length_c   1.000
_cell.angle_alpha   90.00
_cell.angle_beta   90.00
_cell.angle_gamma   90.00
#
_symmetry.space_group_name_H-M   'P 1'
#
loop_
_entity.id
_entity.type
_entity.pdbx_description
1 polymer ?
#
loop_
_entity_poly.entity_id
_entity_poly.type
_entity_poly.pdbx_seq_one_letter_code
_entity_poly.pdbx_strand_id
1 'polypeptide(L)'
;MRKEILLPIITLLALAFASFMSALETIKGQGFVSIFSNISLTEITKFSLSSYITVAVLALGLNFILLFSLTKHYITIARTAGVLLTLSTILLLYYHISGIIYSNLLYTSLILLTTIFTSTVTFSSFKEKEVKPVIKPLTIREVAYISVFSALTAVLTVGTGGLVPSPTGGFTHIGDTIIFFTALVMGSRCGMLVGVIGSVAADIFLAYPRWYVSIPAHGFEGLIAGLGKDKPMWAKVIFLAVGGFVMASTYFIVNIFIKGYPLAIISYLRDLFGQAGISIILSLILEKMIKARIKLK
;
A
#
# COMPACT_ATOMS: atom_id res chain seq x y z
N MET A 1 15.70 -5.88 26.03
CA MET A 1 15.19 -6.04 24.64
C MET A 1 15.68 -7.38 24.14
N ARG A 2 14.81 -8.29 23.67
CA ARG A 2 15.23 -9.61 23.19
C ARG A 2 16.15 -9.42 21.96
N LYS A 3 17.27 -10.18 21.92
CA LYS A 3 18.25 -10.11 20.81
C LYS A 3 17.57 -10.30 19.43
N GLU A 4 16.47 -11.06 19.40
CA GLU A 4 15.64 -11.34 18.22
C GLU A 4 14.94 -10.11 17.64
N ILE A 5 14.73 -9.05 18.44
CA ILE A 5 14.07 -7.80 18.01
C ILE A 5 15.09 -6.74 17.59
N LEU A 6 16.27 -6.74 18.25
CA LEU A 6 17.28 -5.72 18.00
C LEU A 6 17.81 -5.78 16.58
N LEU A 7 18.08 -6.96 16.08
CA LEU A 7 18.72 -7.17 14.79
C LEU A 7 17.80 -6.77 13.60
N PRO A 8 16.49 -7.14 13.57
CA PRO A 8 15.55 -6.60 12.59
C PRO A 8 15.40 -5.08 12.62
N ILE A 9 15.49 -4.45 13.80
CA ILE A 9 15.48 -2.98 13.90
C ILE A 9 16.72 -2.38 13.24
N ILE A 10 17.90 -2.94 13.52
CA ILE A 10 19.15 -2.48 12.90
C ILE A 10 19.09 -2.62 11.37
N THR A 11 18.60 -3.75 10.86
CA THR A 11 18.44 -3.93 9.40
C THR A 11 17.44 -2.98 8.79
N LEU A 12 16.33 -2.68 9.48
CA LEU A 12 15.36 -1.67 9.03
C LEU A 12 16.03 -0.30 8.90
N LEU A 13 16.78 0.13 9.91
CA LEU A 13 17.46 1.42 9.90
C LEU A 13 18.57 1.46 8.84
N ALA A 14 19.34 0.39 8.68
CA ALA A 14 20.39 0.30 7.67
C ALA A 14 19.82 0.35 6.25
N LEU A 15 18.72 -0.37 5.99
CA LEU A 15 18.03 -0.37 4.70
C LEU A 15 17.43 1.00 4.39
N ALA A 16 16.77 1.64 5.36
CA ALA A 16 16.21 2.97 5.21
C ALA A 16 17.28 4.00 4.88
N PHE A 17 18.38 3.99 5.64
CA PHE A 17 19.52 4.90 5.42
C PHE A 17 20.15 4.70 4.04
N ALA A 18 20.51 3.47 3.69
CA ALA A 18 21.16 3.16 2.42
C ALA A 18 20.28 3.54 1.22
N SER A 19 18.98 3.18 1.27
CA SER A 19 18.05 3.46 0.18
C SER A 19 17.78 4.95 0.02
N PHE A 20 17.59 5.67 1.14
CA PHE A 20 17.37 7.12 1.12
C PHE A 20 18.60 7.87 0.60
N MET A 21 19.80 7.54 1.10
CA MET A 21 21.03 8.21 0.70
C MET A 21 21.37 7.92 -0.77
N SER A 22 21.18 6.69 -1.24
CA SER A 22 21.40 6.37 -2.65
C SER A 22 20.42 7.10 -3.59
N ALA A 23 19.16 7.21 -3.22
CA ALA A 23 18.19 8.00 -3.98
C ALA A 23 18.56 9.49 -3.99
N LEU A 24 18.97 10.04 -2.83
CA LEU A 24 19.37 11.44 -2.69
C LEU A 24 20.62 11.76 -3.53
N GLU A 25 21.65 10.91 -3.49
CA GLU A 25 22.88 11.10 -4.29
C GLU A 25 22.61 10.93 -5.78
N THR A 26 21.73 10.03 -6.18
CA THR A 26 21.27 9.90 -7.56
C THR A 26 20.60 11.20 -8.04
N ILE A 27 19.75 11.78 -7.22
CA ILE A 27 19.12 13.07 -7.49
C ILE A 27 20.16 14.19 -7.61
N LYS A 28 21.11 14.29 -6.70
CA LYS A 28 22.19 15.30 -6.72
C LYS A 28 23.10 15.14 -7.92
N GLY A 29 23.51 13.91 -8.24
CA GLY A 29 24.39 13.60 -9.36
C GLY A 29 23.79 13.94 -10.72
N GLN A 30 22.45 13.97 -10.82
CA GLN A 30 21.71 14.41 -12.02
C GLN A 30 21.43 15.91 -12.05
N GLY A 31 21.91 16.65 -11.04
CA GLY A 31 21.68 18.08 -10.85
C GLY A 31 20.27 18.34 -10.30
N PHE A 32 20.20 18.73 -9.05
CA PHE A 32 18.93 19.11 -8.38
C PHE A 32 18.17 20.17 -9.20
N VAL A 33 18.90 21.00 -9.96
CA VAL A 33 18.39 22.02 -10.88
C VAL A 33 17.65 21.40 -12.08
N SER A 34 18.07 20.23 -12.59
CA SER A 34 17.45 19.58 -13.75
C SER A 34 16.13 18.87 -13.44
N ILE A 35 15.85 18.57 -12.16
CA ILE A 35 14.58 17.98 -11.75
C ILE A 35 13.48 19.04 -11.68
N PHE A 36 13.85 20.28 -11.37
CA PHE A 36 12.93 21.43 -11.23
C PHE A 36 12.94 22.37 -12.44
N SER A 37 14.03 22.43 -13.20
CA SER A 37 14.07 23.10 -14.50
C SER A 37 13.78 22.05 -15.59
N ASN A 38 12.87 22.35 -16.51
CA ASN A 38 12.39 21.51 -17.63
C ASN A 38 13.48 20.86 -18.53
N ILE A 39 14.69 20.60 -18.03
CA ILE A 39 15.75 19.90 -18.70
C ILE A 39 15.50 18.41 -18.55
N SER A 40 15.24 17.76 -19.64
CA SER A 40 14.85 16.36 -19.77
C SER A 40 15.84 15.40 -19.10
N LEU A 41 15.54 14.98 -17.89
CA LEU A 41 15.95 13.63 -17.48
C LEU A 41 15.40 12.67 -18.53
N THR A 42 16.26 11.81 -19.10
CA THR A 42 15.76 10.80 -20.01
C THR A 42 14.66 10.01 -19.31
N GLU A 43 13.59 9.66 -20.01
CA GLU A 43 12.47 8.89 -19.44
C GLU A 43 12.93 7.62 -18.72
N ILE A 44 14.03 7.00 -19.21
CA ILE A 44 14.68 5.84 -18.61
C ILE A 44 15.20 6.15 -17.19
N THR A 45 15.81 7.30 -16.96
CA THR A 45 16.37 7.66 -15.65
C THR A 45 15.27 7.97 -14.62
N LYS A 46 14.20 8.63 -15.07
CA LYS A 46 13.01 8.88 -14.23
C LYS A 46 12.33 7.57 -13.84
N PHE A 47 12.17 6.65 -14.79
CA PHE A 47 11.60 5.34 -14.54
C PHE A 47 12.45 4.52 -13.56
N SER A 48 13.78 4.52 -13.74
CA SER A 48 14.71 3.78 -12.88
C SER A 48 14.71 4.29 -11.44
N LEU A 49 14.72 5.60 -11.23
CA LEU A 49 14.66 6.20 -9.90
C LEU A 49 13.31 5.94 -9.23
N SER A 50 12.20 6.08 -9.96
CA SER A 50 10.86 5.80 -9.44
C SER A 50 10.70 4.33 -9.04
N SER A 51 11.17 3.40 -9.88
CA SER A 51 11.10 1.97 -9.58
C SER A 51 11.99 1.59 -8.40
N TYR A 52 13.19 2.16 -8.28
CA TYR A 52 14.06 1.97 -7.11
C TYR A 52 13.40 2.42 -5.81
N ILE A 53 12.83 3.63 -5.78
CA ILE A 53 12.14 4.16 -4.60
C ILE A 53 10.95 3.25 -4.23
N THR A 54 10.19 2.78 -5.21
CA THR A 54 9.06 1.87 -4.98
C THR A 54 9.51 0.57 -4.32
N VAL A 55 10.59 -0.05 -4.84
CA VAL A 55 11.15 -1.29 -4.26
C VAL A 55 11.71 -1.04 -2.86
N ALA A 56 12.35 0.10 -2.62
CA ALA A 56 12.88 0.46 -1.31
C ALA A 56 11.76 0.63 -0.27
N VAL A 57 10.67 1.33 -0.62
CA VAL A 57 9.50 1.50 0.26
C VAL A 57 8.82 0.15 0.53
N LEU A 58 8.69 -0.71 -0.49
CA LEU A 58 8.16 -2.06 -0.32
C LEU A 58 9.04 -2.88 0.64
N ALA A 59 10.35 -2.85 0.47
CA ALA A 59 11.29 -3.57 1.33
C ALA A 59 11.22 -3.07 2.78
N LEU A 60 11.09 -1.76 3.02
CA LEU A 60 10.91 -1.19 4.36
C LEU A 60 9.59 -1.65 5.01
N GLY A 61 8.50 -1.65 4.26
CA GLY A 61 7.20 -2.15 4.73
C GLY A 61 7.24 -3.64 5.08
N LEU A 62 7.86 -4.45 4.25
CA LEU A 62 8.03 -5.88 4.49
C LEU A 62 8.92 -6.17 5.71
N ASN A 63 9.97 -5.35 5.93
CA ASN A 63 10.82 -5.46 7.12
C ASN A 63 10.02 -5.16 8.40
N PHE A 64 9.16 -4.15 8.36
CA PHE A 64 8.25 -3.85 9.48
C PHE A 64 7.27 -5.00 9.74
N ILE A 65 6.67 -5.58 8.69
CA ILE A 65 5.79 -6.75 8.82
C ILE A 65 6.54 -7.94 9.39
N LEU A 66 7.76 -8.20 8.94
CA LEU A 66 8.62 -9.27 9.46
C LEU A 66 8.89 -9.07 10.95
N LEU A 67 9.30 -7.86 11.35
CA LEU A 67 9.56 -7.51 12.74
C LEU A 67 8.32 -7.71 13.62
N PHE A 68 7.16 -7.19 13.18
CA PHE A 68 5.89 -7.36 13.91
C PHE A 68 5.50 -8.84 14.03
N SER A 69 5.64 -9.60 12.96
CA SER A 69 5.28 -11.03 12.93
C SER A 69 6.18 -11.86 13.86
N LEU A 70 7.47 -11.55 13.94
CA LEU A 70 8.40 -12.20 14.85
C LEU A 70 8.08 -11.87 16.33
N THR A 71 7.70 -10.61 16.63
CA THR A 71 7.34 -10.22 18.00
C THR A 71 6.05 -10.88 18.51
N LYS A 72 5.15 -11.21 17.59
CA LYS A 72 3.84 -11.83 17.89
C LYS A 72 3.79 -13.33 17.59
N HIS A 73 4.93 -13.95 17.26
CA HIS A 73 5.03 -15.36 16.89
C HIS A 73 4.14 -15.80 15.71
N TYR A 74 3.88 -14.89 14.77
CA TYR A 74 3.13 -15.18 13.53
C TYR A 74 4.06 -15.75 12.46
N ILE A 75 4.49 -17.00 12.63
CA ILE A 75 5.55 -17.63 11.83
C ILE A 75 5.23 -17.65 10.34
N THR A 76 4.00 -17.95 9.95
CA THR A 76 3.61 -17.98 8.53
C THR A 76 3.72 -16.60 7.88
N ILE A 77 3.27 -15.54 8.58
CA ILE A 77 3.40 -14.16 8.09
C ILE A 77 4.87 -13.77 8.03
N ALA A 78 5.67 -14.13 9.04
CA ALA A 78 7.10 -13.86 9.08
C ALA A 78 7.83 -14.53 7.90
N ARG A 79 7.51 -15.79 7.57
CA ARG A 79 8.07 -16.51 6.42
C ARG A 79 7.76 -15.81 5.11
N THR A 80 6.48 -15.48 4.87
CA THR A 80 6.06 -14.81 3.63
C THR A 80 6.69 -13.43 3.50
N ALA A 81 6.64 -12.62 4.56
CA ALA A 81 7.26 -11.30 4.56
C ALA A 81 8.78 -11.39 4.37
N GLY A 82 9.44 -12.37 5.00
CA GLY A 82 10.87 -12.60 4.87
C GLY A 82 11.29 -12.98 3.45
N VAL A 83 10.57 -13.86 2.78
CA VAL A 83 10.85 -14.21 1.37
C VAL A 83 10.70 -13.00 0.46
N LEU A 84 9.59 -12.27 0.57
CA LEU A 84 9.35 -11.07 -0.24
C LEU A 84 10.37 -9.97 0.04
N LEU A 85 10.78 -9.79 1.30
CA LEU A 85 11.80 -8.85 1.68
C LEU A 85 13.17 -9.23 1.09
N THR A 86 13.53 -10.52 1.15
CA THR A 86 14.78 -11.01 0.55
C THR A 86 14.82 -10.73 -0.95
N LEU A 87 13.73 -11.01 -1.66
CA LEU A 87 13.63 -10.72 -3.10
C LEU A 87 13.72 -9.21 -3.38
N SER A 88 13.07 -8.38 -2.58
CA SER A 88 13.13 -6.91 -2.72
C SER A 88 14.53 -6.37 -2.48
N THR A 89 15.25 -6.88 -1.47
CA THR A 89 16.63 -6.43 -1.20
C THR A 89 17.63 -6.92 -2.25
N ILE A 90 17.43 -8.10 -2.84
CA ILE A 90 18.20 -8.58 -3.99
C ILE A 90 18.00 -7.65 -5.18
N LEU A 91 16.77 -7.22 -5.44
CA LEU A 91 16.48 -6.27 -6.52
C LEU A 91 17.13 -4.91 -6.26
N LEU A 92 17.09 -4.40 -5.02
CA LEU A 92 17.82 -3.17 -4.66
C LEU A 92 19.33 -3.33 -4.87
N LEU A 93 19.91 -4.47 -4.50
CA LEU A 93 21.32 -4.75 -4.73
C LEU A 93 21.66 -4.77 -6.22
N TYR A 94 20.77 -5.31 -7.07
CA TYR A 94 20.93 -5.26 -8.52
C TYR A 94 20.98 -3.82 -9.04
N TYR A 95 20.11 -2.91 -8.57
CA TYR A 95 20.17 -1.49 -8.96
C TYR A 95 21.53 -0.84 -8.62
N HIS A 96 22.13 -1.22 -7.50
CA HIS A 96 23.44 -0.72 -7.09
C HIS A 96 24.59 -1.29 -7.93
N ILE A 97 24.59 -2.60 -8.16
CA ILE A 97 25.66 -3.29 -8.91
C ILE A 97 25.64 -2.90 -10.40
N SER A 98 24.45 -2.73 -10.98
CA SER A 98 24.29 -2.35 -12.38
C SER A 98 24.61 -0.87 -12.66
N GLY A 99 24.87 -0.07 -11.62
CA GLY A 99 25.13 1.37 -11.77
C GLY A 99 23.91 2.19 -12.19
N ILE A 100 22.70 1.62 -12.18
CA ILE A 100 21.44 2.32 -12.51
C ILE A 100 21.16 3.42 -11.46
N ILE A 101 21.50 3.16 -10.20
CA ILE A 101 21.38 4.10 -9.11
C ILE A 101 22.77 4.38 -8.56
N TYR A 102 23.01 5.61 -8.09
CA TYR A 102 24.26 5.97 -7.46
C TYR A 102 24.58 4.99 -6.33
N SER A 103 25.73 4.38 -6.41
CA SER A 103 26.20 3.44 -5.42
C SER A 103 27.61 3.80 -4.94
N ASN A 104 27.84 3.58 -3.67
CA ASN A 104 29.19 3.53 -3.11
C ASN A 104 29.33 2.25 -2.28
N LEU A 105 30.57 1.96 -1.87
CA LEU A 105 30.86 0.74 -1.13
C LEU A 105 30.03 0.62 0.15
N LEU A 106 29.80 1.74 0.85
CA LEU A 106 29.03 1.76 2.10
C LEU A 106 27.58 1.34 1.88
N TYR A 107 26.86 1.97 0.92
CA TYR A 107 25.44 1.69 0.68
C TYR A 107 25.24 0.27 0.14
N THR A 108 26.07 -0.13 -0.80
CA THR A 108 26.04 -1.49 -1.35
C THR A 108 26.29 -2.54 -0.27
N SER A 109 27.27 -2.32 0.62
CA SER A 109 27.55 -3.21 1.73
C SER A 109 26.41 -3.29 2.74
N LEU A 110 25.75 -2.17 3.06
CA LEU A 110 24.59 -2.16 3.97
C LEU A 110 23.41 -2.95 3.39
N ILE A 111 23.11 -2.79 2.09
CA ILE A 111 22.05 -3.55 1.43
C ILE A 111 22.41 -5.03 1.36
N LEU A 112 23.66 -5.37 1.05
CA LEU A 112 24.13 -6.76 1.03
C LEU A 112 24.01 -7.42 2.42
N LEU A 113 24.46 -6.75 3.48
CA LEU A 113 24.32 -7.24 4.86
C LEU A 113 22.87 -7.43 5.25
N THR A 114 21.99 -6.49 4.86
CA THR A 114 20.54 -6.62 5.07
C THR A 114 19.98 -7.84 4.34
N THR A 115 20.40 -8.07 3.10
CA THR A 115 19.97 -9.24 2.30
C THR A 115 20.40 -10.55 2.94
N ILE A 116 21.65 -10.67 3.36
CA ILE A 116 22.18 -11.86 4.05
C ILE A 116 21.42 -12.10 5.34
N PHE A 117 21.21 -11.04 6.13
CA PHE A 117 20.51 -11.16 7.40
C PHE A 117 19.04 -11.57 7.23
N THR A 118 18.30 -10.90 6.35
CA THR A 118 16.89 -11.23 6.10
C THR A 118 16.72 -12.64 5.57
N SER A 119 17.62 -13.09 4.69
CA SER A 119 17.67 -14.48 4.22
C SER A 119 17.89 -15.46 5.38
N THR A 120 18.85 -15.18 6.25
CA THR A 120 19.17 -16.04 7.40
C THR A 120 17.98 -16.16 8.36
N VAL A 121 17.32 -15.02 8.70
CA VAL A 121 16.13 -15.01 9.56
C VAL A 121 14.98 -15.77 8.90
N THR A 122 14.78 -15.57 7.61
CA THR A 122 13.75 -16.27 6.85
C THR A 122 13.98 -17.78 6.86
N PHE A 123 15.19 -18.25 6.55
CA PHE A 123 15.53 -19.67 6.57
C PHE A 123 15.43 -20.27 7.98
N SER A 124 15.83 -19.54 9.03
CA SER A 124 15.70 -20.04 10.41
C SER A 124 14.22 -20.23 10.79
N SER A 125 13.34 -19.34 10.34
CA SER A 125 11.90 -19.45 10.61
C SER A 125 11.26 -20.69 9.96
N PHE A 126 11.83 -21.22 8.86
CA PHE A 126 11.37 -22.46 8.25
C PHE A 126 11.70 -23.72 9.07
N LYS A 127 12.66 -23.65 10.00
CA LYS A 127 13.01 -24.75 10.90
C LYS A 127 12.09 -24.86 12.11
N GLU A 128 11.32 -23.81 12.43
CA GLU A 128 10.37 -23.87 13.52
C GLU A 128 9.14 -24.71 13.16
N LYS A 129 8.66 -25.51 14.12
CA LYS A 129 7.44 -26.32 13.92
C LYS A 129 6.24 -25.40 13.64
N GLU A 130 5.40 -25.81 12.67
CA GLU A 130 4.16 -25.10 12.36
C GLU A 130 3.31 -24.91 13.61
N VAL A 131 3.23 -23.65 14.03
CA VAL A 131 2.13 -23.19 14.87
C VAL A 131 0.92 -23.05 13.94
N LYS A 132 -0.22 -23.62 14.29
CA LYS A 132 -1.46 -23.52 13.51
C LYS A 132 -1.65 -22.08 13.03
N PRO A 133 -1.99 -21.85 11.76
CA PRO A 133 -2.08 -20.50 11.21
C PRO A 133 -3.05 -19.68 12.04
N VAL A 134 -2.53 -18.62 12.65
CA VAL A 134 -3.34 -17.65 13.42
C VAL A 134 -4.34 -16.94 12.50
N ILE A 135 -4.03 -16.87 11.20
CA ILE A 135 -4.93 -16.34 10.18
C ILE A 135 -5.79 -17.48 9.66
N LYS A 136 -7.03 -17.49 10.07
CA LYS A 136 -8.04 -18.43 9.56
C LYS A 136 -8.11 -18.33 8.03
N PRO A 137 -8.04 -19.43 7.28
CA PRO A 137 -8.16 -19.39 5.82
C PRO A 137 -9.47 -18.73 5.40
N LEU A 138 -9.49 -18.12 4.22
CA LEU A 138 -10.73 -17.60 3.63
C LEU A 138 -11.67 -18.77 3.35
N THR A 139 -12.91 -18.61 3.73
CA THR A 139 -13.96 -19.55 3.34
C THR A 139 -14.32 -19.32 1.87
N ILE A 140 -14.85 -20.36 1.21
CA ILE A 140 -15.34 -20.27 -0.17
C ILE A 140 -16.36 -19.13 -0.32
N ARG A 141 -17.20 -18.93 0.70
CA ARG A 141 -18.18 -17.84 0.72
C ARG A 141 -17.51 -16.47 0.76
N GLU A 142 -16.48 -16.28 1.59
CA GLU A 142 -15.71 -15.03 1.63
C GLU A 142 -15.01 -14.76 0.30
N VAL A 143 -14.40 -15.78 -0.33
CA VAL A 143 -13.78 -15.65 -1.65
C VAL A 143 -14.80 -15.21 -2.69
N ALA A 144 -16.00 -15.82 -2.73
CA ALA A 144 -17.06 -15.44 -3.66
C ALA A 144 -17.48 -13.97 -3.45
N TYR A 145 -17.69 -13.53 -2.21
CA TYR A 145 -18.06 -12.14 -1.94
C TYR A 145 -16.93 -11.16 -2.30
N ILE A 146 -15.69 -11.48 -1.95
CA ILE A 146 -14.53 -10.64 -2.32
C ILE A 146 -14.47 -10.48 -3.84
N SER A 147 -14.64 -11.56 -4.60
CA SER A 147 -14.63 -11.50 -6.06
C SER A 147 -15.72 -10.60 -6.63
N VAL A 148 -16.97 -10.78 -6.16
CA VAL A 148 -18.11 -9.97 -6.62
C VAL A 148 -17.95 -8.51 -6.24
N PHE A 149 -17.57 -8.21 -5.00
CA PHE A 149 -17.43 -6.82 -4.55
C PHE A 149 -16.17 -6.14 -5.14
N SER A 150 -15.11 -6.87 -5.42
CA SER A 150 -13.96 -6.33 -6.16
C SER A 150 -14.34 -5.96 -7.59
N ALA A 151 -15.09 -6.82 -8.27
CA ALA A 151 -15.62 -6.51 -9.61
C ALA A 151 -16.56 -5.29 -9.57
N LEU A 152 -17.44 -5.20 -8.58
CA LEU A 152 -18.34 -4.05 -8.42
C LEU A 152 -17.57 -2.76 -8.10
N THR A 153 -16.55 -2.82 -7.25
CA THR A 153 -15.63 -1.70 -7.00
C THR A 153 -15.00 -1.23 -8.31
N ALA A 154 -14.44 -2.16 -9.10
CA ALA A 154 -13.82 -1.83 -10.37
C ALA A 154 -14.81 -1.19 -11.35
N VAL A 155 -16.00 -1.76 -11.51
CA VAL A 155 -17.04 -1.23 -12.40
C VAL A 155 -17.47 0.18 -11.98
N LEU A 156 -17.71 0.43 -10.71
CA LEU A 156 -18.08 1.76 -10.22
C LEU A 156 -16.93 2.77 -10.36
N THR A 157 -15.71 2.34 -10.11
CA THR A 157 -14.52 3.19 -10.30
C THR A 157 -14.36 3.57 -11.76
N VAL A 158 -14.40 2.61 -12.68
CA VAL A 158 -14.29 2.85 -14.11
C VAL A 158 -15.47 3.70 -14.63
N GLY A 159 -16.69 3.33 -14.27
CA GLY A 159 -17.89 4.01 -14.75
C GLY A 159 -18.04 5.45 -14.27
N THR A 160 -17.57 5.77 -13.06
CA THR A 160 -17.67 7.13 -12.51
C THR A 160 -16.38 7.94 -12.67
N GLY A 161 -15.23 7.30 -12.63
CA GLY A 161 -13.94 7.96 -12.81
C GLY A 161 -13.73 8.54 -14.20
N GLY A 162 -14.25 7.87 -15.22
CA GLY A 162 -14.22 8.38 -16.60
C GLY A 162 -15.12 9.61 -16.83
N LEU A 163 -16.13 9.81 -15.99
CA LEU A 163 -17.07 10.93 -16.11
C LEU A 163 -16.57 12.22 -15.44
N VAL A 164 -15.70 12.11 -14.46
CA VAL A 164 -15.20 13.25 -13.67
C VAL A 164 -13.67 13.30 -13.71
N PRO A 165 -13.08 13.69 -14.86
CA PRO A 165 -11.64 13.85 -14.96
C PRO A 165 -11.19 14.99 -14.04
N SER A 166 -10.04 14.80 -13.38
CA SER A 166 -9.49 15.82 -12.49
C SER A 166 -8.59 16.79 -13.23
N PRO A 167 -8.73 18.11 -13.02
CA PRO A 167 -7.81 19.10 -13.57
C PRO A 167 -6.36 18.91 -13.12
N THR A 168 -6.16 18.24 -11.98
CA THR A 168 -4.83 17.93 -11.43
C THR A 168 -4.27 16.59 -11.90
N GLY A 169 -4.92 15.94 -12.88
CA GLY A 169 -4.63 14.57 -13.33
C GLY A 169 -5.15 13.50 -12.35
N GLY A 170 -5.56 12.37 -12.89
CA GLY A 170 -6.33 11.33 -12.22
C GLY A 170 -7.82 11.57 -12.35
N PHE A 171 -8.62 10.90 -11.54
CA PHE A 171 -10.07 10.94 -11.59
C PHE A 171 -10.66 10.80 -10.18
N THR A 172 -11.92 11.19 -10.01
CA THR A 172 -12.71 11.01 -8.79
C THR A 172 -13.77 9.97 -9.06
N HIS A 173 -14.00 9.05 -8.15
CA HIS A 173 -14.94 7.95 -8.32
C HIS A 173 -15.67 7.62 -7.02
N ILE A 174 -16.74 6.83 -7.12
CA ILE A 174 -17.50 6.35 -5.97
C ILE A 174 -17.26 4.86 -5.66
N GLY A 175 -16.20 4.27 -6.21
CA GLY A 175 -15.86 2.87 -6.01
C GLY A 175 -15.58 2.51 -4.54
N ASP A 176 -15.04 3.46 -3.75
CA ASP A 176 -14.76 3.29 -2.32
C ASP A 176 -16.03 3.00 -1.51
N THR A 177 -17.19 3.36 -2.02
CA THR A 177 -18.49 2.97 -1.44
C THR A 177 -18.58 1.47 -1.21
N ILE A 178 -18.12 0.66 -2.17
CA ILE A 178 -18.17 -0.80 -2.07
C ILE A 178 -17.08 -1.32 -1.14
N ILE A 179 -15.91 -0.67 -1.11
CA ILE A 179 -14.84 -1.00 -0.18
C ILE A 179 -15.34 -0.81 1.25
N PHE A 180 -15.87 0.38 1.56
CA PHE A 180 -16.42 0.72 2.88
C PHE A 180 -17.61 -0.18 3.24
N PHE A 181 -18.53 -0.39 2.32
CA PHE A 181 -19.66 -1.29 2.54
C PHE A 181 -19.20 -2.71 2.89
N THR A 182 -18.28 -3.27 2.09
CA THR A 182 -17.74 -4.61 2.36
C THR A 182 -17.02 -4.66 3.71
N ALA A 183 -16.26 -3.64 4.04
CA ALA A 183 -15.57 -3.51 5.30
C ALA A 183 -16.55 -3.52 6.50
N LEU A 184 -17.65 -2.77 6.42
CA LEU A 184 -18.67 -2.70 7.47
C LEU A 184 -19.47 -4.00 7.64
N VAL A 185 -19.70 -4.73 6.56
CA VAL A 185 -20.51 -5.97 6.57
C VAL A 185 -19.63 -7.20 6.87
N MET A 186 -18.48 -7.31 6.24
CA MET A 186 -17.64 -8.50 6.28
C MET A 186 -16.39 -8.34 7.18
N GLY A 187 -15.99 -7.10 7.49
CA GLY A 187 -14.84 -6.77 8.35
C GLY A 187 -13.56 -6.46 7.59
N SER A 188 -12.53 -6.14 8.37
CA SER A 188 -11.25 -5.58 7.89
C SER A 188 -10.58 -6.40 6.79
N ARG A 189 -10.58 -7.72 6.90
CA ARG A 189 -9.90 -8.61 5.96
C ARG A 189 -10.53 -8.57 4.57
N CYS A 190 -11.86 -8.65 4.51
CA CYS A 190 -12.60 -8.61 3.24
C CYS A 190 -12.56 -7.20 2.65
N GLY A 191 -12.72 -6.16 3.48
CA GLY A 191 -12.59 -4.78 3.05
C GLY A 191 -11.24 -4.47 2.43
N MET A 192 -10.15 -4.92 3.08
CA MET A 192 -8.79 -4.79 2.56
C MET A 192 -8.63 -5.45 1.18
N LEU A 193 -9.06 -6.71 1.05
CA LEU A 193 -8.90 -7.44 -0.21
C LEU A 193 -9.74 -6.86 -1.34
N VAL A 194 -10.97 -6.44 -1.06
CA VAL A 194 -11.82 -5.76 -2.04
C VAL A 194 -11.21 -4.43 -2.45
N GLY A 195 -10.66 -3.66 -1.50
CA GLY A 195 -9.96 -2.42 -1.77
C GLY A 195 -8.77 -2.62 -2.70
N VAL A 196 -7.90 -3.59 -2.40
CA VAL A 196 -6.73 -3.88 -3.24
C VAL A 196 -7.14 -4.38 -4.63
N ILE A 197 -7.94 -5.43 -4.68
CA ILE A 197 -8.23 -6.12 -5.96
C ILE A 197 -9.10 -5.23 -6.86
N GLY A 198 -10.12 -4.59 -6.29
CA GLY A 198 -11.07 -3.77 -7.05
C GLY A 198 -10.44 -2.51 -7.62
N SER A 199 -9.66 -1.78 -6.81
CA SER A 199 -9.01 -0.55 -7.27
C SER A 199 -7.90 -0.82 -8.27
N VAL A 200 -7.06 -1.84 -8.05
CA VAL A 200 -6.02 -2.23 -9.02
C VAL A 200 -6.62 -2.68 -10.34
N ALA A 201 -7.70 -3.46 -10.31
CA ALA A 201 -8.40 -3.88 -11.54
C ALA A 201 -8.94 -2.67 -12.31
N ALA A 202 -9.54 -1.69 -11.62
CA ALA A 202 -10.01 -0.44 -12.24
C ALA A 202 -8.87 0.37 -12.85
N ASP A 203 -7.77 0.53 -12.12
CA ASP A 203 -6.61 1.29 -12.57
C ASP A 203 -5.96 0.69 -13.81
N ILE A 204 -5.82 -0.64 -13.84
CA ILE A 204 -5.31 -1.35 -15.03
C ILE A 204 -6.24 -1.13 -16.22
N PHE A 205 -7.55 -1.22 -16.01
CA PHE A 205 -8.54 -1.00 -17.08
C PHE A 205 -8.51 0.43 -17.61
N LEU A 206 -8.33 1.42 -16.74
CA LEU A 206 -8.20 2.84 -17.10
C LEU A 206 -6.80 3.23 -17.57
N ALA A 207 -5.88 2.28 -17.70
CA ALA A 207 -4.47 2.52 -18.00
C ALA A 207 -3.83 3.56 -17.05
N TYR A 208 -4.25 3.57 -15.77
CA TYR A 208 -3.73 4.50 -14.78
C TYR A 208 -2.32 4.10 -14.35
N PRO A 209 -1.32 4.96 -14.59
CA PRO A 209 0.08 4.55 -14.45
C PRO A 209 0.53 4.30 -13.00
N ARG A 210 -0.28 4.68 -12.02
CA ARG A 210 0.05 4.60 -10.59
C ARG A 210 -0.78 3.56 -9.83
N TRP A 211 -1.23 2.52 -10.54
CA TRP A 211 -2.02 1.41 -9.96
C TRP A 211 -1.38 0.78 -8.69
N TYR A 212 -0.05 0.82 -8.59
CA TYR A 212 0.67 0.29 -7.43
C TYR A 212 0.44 1.10 -6.14
N VAL A 213 0.10 2.40 -6.26
CA VAL A 213 -0.25 3.25 -5.12
C VAL A 213 -1.62 2.87 -4.55
N SER A 214 -2.51 2.38 -5.41
CA SER A 214 -3.84 1.92 -5.01
C SER A 214 -3.82 0.71 -4.10
N ILE A 215 -2.77 -0.12 -4.17
CA ILE A 215 -2.60 -1.26 -3.28
C ILE A 215 -2.56 -0.84 -1.80
N PRO A 216 -1.61 -0.03 -1.33
CA PRO A 216 -1.60 0.43 0.06
C PRO A 216 -2.75 1.41 0.36
N ALA A 217 -3.11 2.30 -0.57
CA ALA A 217 -4.14 3.29 -0.34
C ALA A 217 -5.49 2.64 0.00
N HIS A 218 -6.05 1.89 -0.92
CA HIS A 218 -7.36 1.24 -0.74
C HIS A 218 -7.30 -0.03 0.12
N GLY A 219 -6.12 -0.66 0.22
CA GLY A 219 -5.91 -1.77 1.14
C GLY A 219 -6.03 -1.34 2.60
N PHE A 220 -5.32 -0.29 3.01
CA PHE A 220 -5.42 0.24 4.36
C PHE A 220 -6.77 0.92 4.63
N GLU A 221 -7.34 1.58 3.64
CA GLU A 221 -8.69 2.13 3.72
C GLU A 221 -9.71 1.05 4.15
N GLY A 222 -9.78 -0.06 3.41
CA GLY A 222 -10.69 -1.15 3.71
C GLY A 222 -10.36 -1.88 5.01
N LEU A 223 -9.06 -2.03 5.34
CA LEU A 223 -8.60 -2.64 6.59
C LEU A 223 -9.10 -1.86 7.80
N ILE A 224 -8.88 -0.54 7.80
CA ILE A 224 -9.25 0.35 8.91
C ILE A 224 -10.76 0.50 9.01
N ALA A 225 -11.44 0.73 7.89
CA ALA A 225 -12.90 0.82 7.84
C ALA A 225 -13.58 -0.39 8.45
N GLY A 226 -13.03 -1.58 8.24
CA GLY A 226 -13.57 -2.84 8.75
C GLY A 226 -13.46 -3.00 10.28
N LEU A 227 -12.66 -2.20 10.97
CA LEU A 227 -12.66 -2.13 12.43
C LEU A 227 -13.97 -1.54 12.98
N GLY A 228 -14.71 -0.82 12.13
CA GLY A 228 -16.06 -0.31 12.41
C GLY A 228 -17.17 -1.35 12.34
N LYS A 229 -16.91 -2.57 11.84
CA LYS A 229 -17.91 -3.64 11.79
C LYS A 229 -18.52 -3.87 13.17
N ASP A 230 -19.85 -4.00 13.22
CA ASP A 230 -20.64 -4.26 14.40
C ASP A 230 -20.50 -3.21 15.54
N LYS A 231 -19.91 -2.06 15.25
CA LYS A 231 -19.78 -0.94 16.19
C LYS A 231 -21.00 0.00 16.08
N PRO A 232 -21.21 0.86 17.10
CA PRO A 232 -22.23 1.91 17.01
C PRO A 232 -21.92 2.90 15.89
N MET A 233 -22.96 3.62 15.41
CA MET A 233 -22.85 4.48 14.22
C MET A 233 -21.70 5.49 14.30
N TRP A 234 -21.52 6.16 15.43
CA TRP A 234 -20.42 7.13 15.61
C TRP A 234 -19.04 6.49 15.40
N ALA A 235 -18.83 5.27 15.92
CA ALA A 235 -17.56 4.57 15.76
C ALA A 235 -17.33 4.11 14.29
N LYS A 236 -18.41 3.66 13.61
CA LYS A 236 -18.32 3.38 12.17
C LYS A 236 -17.87 4.59 11.38
N VAL A 237 -18.50 5.76 11.62
CA VAL A 237 -18.14 7.01 10.95
C VAL A 237 -16.65 7.35 11.20
N ILE A 238 -16.16 7.18 12.42
CA ILE A 238 -14.74 7.43 12.73
C ILE A 238 -13.83 6.48 11.93
N PHE A 239 -14.09 5.17 11.94
CA PHE A 239 -13.22 4.22 11.22
C PHE A 239 -13.27 4.41 9.70
N LEU A 240 -14.41 4.76 9.14
CA LEU A 240 -14.55 5.11 7.72
C LEU A 240 -13.77 6.39 7.40
N ALA A 241 -13.90 7.42 8.24
CA ALA A 241 -13.21 8.69 8.05
C ALA A 241 -11.67 8.52 8.16
N VAL A 242 -11.20 7.71 9.14
CA VAL A 242 -9.77 7.40 9.26
C VAL A 242 -9.28 6.58 8.08
N GLY A 243 -10.06 5.61 7.60
CA GLY A 243 -9.73 4.84 6.40
C GLY A 243 -9.59 5.73 5.17
N GLY A 244 -10.58 6.58 4.89
CA GLY A 244 -10.53 7.54 3.78
C GLY A 244 -9.41 8.58 3.92
N PHE A 245 -9.13 9.03 5.14
CA PHE A 245 -7.99 9.90 5.41
C PHE A 245 -6.65 9.22 5.07
N VAL A 246 -6.46 7.97 5.45
CA VAL A 246 -5.24 7.21 5.15
C VAL A 246 -5.10 6.99 3.64
N MET A 247 -6.19 6.66 2.95
CA MET A 247 -6.22 6.53 1.50
C MET A 247 -5.78 7.83 0.82
N ALA A 248 -6.46 8.94 1.12
CA ALA A 248 -6.16 10.25 0.54
C ALA A 248 -4.72 10.69 0.86
N SER A 249 -4.24 10.46 2.10
CA SER A 249 -2.86 10.79 2.52
C SER A 249 -1.81 9.97 1.77
N THR A 250 -2.08 8.69 1.48
CA THR A 250 -1.20 7.84 0.69
C THR A 250 -1.00 8.42 -0.71
N TYR A 251 -2.08 8.81 -1.38
CA TYR A 251 -1.98 9.49 -2.68
C TYR A 251 -1.34 10.87 -2.58
N PHE A 252 -1.64 11.63 -1.53
CA PHE A 252 -1.04 12.95 -1.32
C PHE A 252 0.47 12.91 -1.26
N ILE A 253 1.03 12.01 -0.44
CA ILE A 253 2.48 11.84 -0.30
C ILE A 253 3.11 11.55 -1.68
N VAL A 254 2.57 10.62 -2.43
CA VAL A 254 3.08 10.29 -3.77
C VAL A 254 2.91 11.45 -4.75
N ASN A 255 1.78 12.15 -4.70
CA ASN A 255 1.49 13.28 -5.58
C ASN A 255 2.40 14.48 -5.35
N ILE A 256 2.92 14.69 -4.13
CA ILE A 256 3.93 15.75 -3.87
C ILE A 256 5.14 15.58 -4.79
N PHE A 257 5.61 14.34 -4.94
CA PHE A 257 6.78 14.04 -5.76
C PHE A 257 6.50 14.04 -7.28
N ILE A 258 5.25 13.78 -7.68
CA ILE A 258 4.88 13.64 -9.10
C ILE A 258 4.34 14.95 -9.69
N LYS A 259 3.52 15.68 -8.93
CA LYS A 259 2.79 16.87 -9.40
C LYS A 259 3.24 18.17 -8.73
N GLY A 260 4.07 18.06 -7.69
CA GLY A 260 4.40 19.17 -6.80
C GLY A 260 3.30 19.44 -5.77
N TYR A 261 3.70 20.16 -4.69
CA TYR A 261 2.82 20.41 -3.54
C TYR A 261 1.49 21.12 -3.89
N PRO A 262 1.46 22.19 -4.74
CA PRO A 262 0.21 22.90 -5.00
C PRO A 262 -0.88 22.01 -5.63
N LEU A 263 -0.51 21.15 -6.58
CA LEU A 263 -1.46 20.23 -7.21
C LEU A 263 -1.77 19.02 -6.33
N ALA A 264 -0.82 18.62 -5.50
CA ALA A 264 -1.01 17.51 -4.57
C ALA A 264 -2.05 17.85 -3.51
N ILE A 265 -2.03 19.08 -2.92
CA ILE A 265 -3.01 19.47 -1.90
C ILE A 265 -4.42 19.61 -2.48
N ILE A 266 -4.56 20.12 -3.71
CA ILE A 266 -5.86 20.17 -4.39
C ILE A 266 -6.42 18.75 -4.62
N SER A 267 -5.56 17.83 -5.09
CA SER A 267 -5.93 16.42 -5.26
C SER A 267 -6.34 15.79 -3.92
N TYR A 268 -5.59 16.07 -2.85
CA TYR A 268 -5.87 15.55 -1.51
C TYR A 268 -7.24 15.98 -0.97
N LEU A 269 -7.56 17.26 -1.07
CA LEU A 269 -8.86 17.78 -0.62
C LEU A 269 -10.02 17.17 -1.43
N ARG A 270 -9.82 17.02 -2.74
CA ARG A 270 -10.78 16.34 -3.61
C ARG A 270 -10.99 14.88 -3.20
N ASP A 271 -9.92 14.13 -2.96
CA ASP A 271 -9.98 12.71 -2.61
C ASP A 271 -10.61 12.55 -1.22
N LEU A 272 -10.29 13.44 -0.28
CA LEU A 272 -10.82 13.38 1.09
C LEU A 272 -12.32 13.70 1.14
N PHE A 273 -12.75 14.80 0.53
CA PHE A 273 -14.13 15.26 0.62
C PHE A 273 -14.99 14.74 -0.53
N GLY A 274 -14.49 14.77 -1.74
CA GLY A 274 -15.24 14.37 -2.94
C GLY A 274 -15.34 12.85 -3.11
N GLN A 275 -14.28 12.12 -2.86
CA GLN A 275 -14.26 10.66 -3.03
C GLN A 275 -14.63 9.93 -1.73
N ALA A 276 -13.79 10.02 -0.69
CA ALA A 276 -14.03 9.33 0.57
C ALA A 276 -15.28 9.83 1.27
N GLY A 277 -15.51 11.16 1.35
CA GLY A 277 -16.67 11.74 2.01
C GLY A 277 -18.00 11.26 1.43
N ILE A 278 -18.15 11.29 0.11
CA ILE A 278 -19.35 10.80 -0.58
C ILE A 278 -19.50 9.28 -0.38
N SER A 279 -18.41 8.54 -0.52
CA SER A 279 -18.41 7.08 -0.38
C SER A 279 -18.78 6.62 1.03
N ILE A 280 -18.39 7.36 2.08
CA ILE A 280 -18.81 7.11 3.46
C ILE A 280 -20.33 7.19 3.57
N ILE A 281 -20.94 8.26 3.08
CA ILE A 281 -22.39 8.45 3.15
C ILE A 281 -23.11 7.32 2.43
N LEU A 282 -22.71 7.03 1.21
CA LEU A 282 -23.34 5.98 0.38
C LEU A 282 -23.18 4.59 1.01
N SER A 283 -22.02 4.27 1.57
CA SER A 283 -21.77 2.98 2.20
C SER A 283 -22.63 2.75 3.46
N LEU A 284 -22.84 3.80 4.27
CA LEU A 284 -23.70 3.74 5.46
C LEU A 284 -25.18 3.57 5.07
N ILE A 285 -25.62 4.21 4.00
CA ILE A 285 -26.98 4.03 3.45
C ILE A 285 -27.15 2.58 2.99
N LEU A 286 -26.21 2.05 2.20
CA LEU A 286 -26.23 0.67 1.72
C LEU A 286 -26.23 -0.34 2.87
N GLU A 287 -25.38 -0.15 3.88
CA GLU A 287 -25.37 -1.02 5.07
C GLU A 287 -26.73 -1.03 5.76
N LYS A 288 -27.32 0.14 5.97
CA LYS A 288 -28.65 0.27 6.63
C LYS A 288 -29.74 -0.42 5.83
N MET A 289 -29.76 -0.23 4.51
CA MET A 289 -30.76 -0.85 3.62
C MET A 289 -30.70 -2.37 3.63
N ILE A 290 -29.48 -2.94 3.59
CA ILE A 290 -29.30 -4.39 3.58
C ILE A 290 -29.64 -4.98 4.95
N LYS A 291 -29.21 -4.36 6.04
CA LYS A 291 -29.56 -4.82 7.40
C LYS A 291 -31.08 -4.76 7.67
N ALA A 292 -31.77 -3.77 7.15
CA ALA A 292 -33.24 -3.70 7.24
C ALA A 292 -33.92 -4.87 6.52
N ARG A 293 -33.45 -5.24 5.33
CA ARG A 293 -34.02 -6.37 4.56
C ARG A 293 -33.73 -7.74 5.19
N ILE A 294 -32.58 -7.92 5.82
CA ILE A 294 -32.23 -9.19 6.49
C ILE A 294 -33.09 -9.39 7.75
N LYS A 295 -33.45 -8.31 8.46
CA LYS A 295 -34.34 -8.38 9.64
C LYS A 295 -35.81 -8.64 9.31
N LEU A 296 -36.22 -8.45 8.06
CA LEU A 296 -37.61 -8.69 7.59
C LEU A 296 -37.81 -10.13 7.08
N LYS A 297 -36.77 -10.95 7.09
CA LYS A 297 -36.79 -12.40 6.84
C LYS A 297 -36.57 -13.18 8.13
#